data_d85eb046712c592e34d85ded09f6ba89
#
_entry.id   d85eb046712c592e34d85ded09f6ba89
#
_cell.length_a   1.000
_cell.length_b   1.000
_cell.length_c   1.000
_cell.angle_alpha   90.00
_cell.angle_beta   90.00
_cell.angle_gamma   90.00
#
_symmetry.space_group_name_H-M   'P 1'
#
loop_
_entity.id
_entity.type
_entity.pdbx_description
1 polymer ?
#
loop_
_entity_poly.entity_id
_entity_poly.type
_entity_poly.pdbx_seq_one_letter_code
_entity_poly.pdbx_strand_id
1 'polypeptide(L)'
;LLTIGFTITGMDEMEGKAPSTAERINALERVRALGYKTFVSMEPIVKFCRAKDVLMDVMGETDEIRLGLQSPFKKDRYEPDELIEFLQYLVAASRATPETEVVLKKSFFDERLYRQIPAYLHDDYMQLVNELKCNEPL
;
A
#
# COMPACT_ATOMS: atom_id res chain seq x y z
N LEU A 1 12.58 -19.91 4.80
CA LEU A 1 11.14 -19.70 4.90
C LEU A 1 10.64 -18.94 3.69
N LEU A 2 9.62 -19.49 3.04
CA LEU A 2 9.05 -18.92 1.82
C LEU A 2 8.01 -17.87 2.18
N THR A 3 8.16 -16.68 1.57
CA THR A 3 7.16 -15.62 1.63
C THR A 3 6.52 -15.48 0.26
N ILE A 4 5.21 -15.51 0.21
CA ILE A 4 4.45 -15.47 -1.04
C ILE A 4 3.80 -14.10 -1.20
N GLY A 5 4.03 -13.47 -2.35
CA GLY A 5 3.53 -12.15 -2.66
C GLY A 5 2.37 -12.16 -3.64
N PHE A 6 1.46 -11.22 -3.44
CA PHE A 6 0.31 -10.99 -4.32
C PHE A 6 0.27 -9.53 -4.74
N THR A 7 0.13 -9.27 -6.03
CA THR A 7 -0.12 -7.91 -6.52
C THR A 7 -1.62 -7.68 -6.55
N ILE A 8 -2.11 -6.74 -5.76
CA ILE A 8 -3.53 -6.42 -5.66
C ILE A 8 -3.69 -4.91 -5.67
N THR A 9 -4.18 -4.36 -6.78
CA THR A 9 -4.34 -2.90 -6.96
C THR A 9 -5.77 -2.41 -6.84
N GLY A 10 -6.75 -3.32 -6.92
CA GLY A 10 -8.16 -2.98 -6.95
C GLY A 10 -8.66 -2.46 -8.32
N MET A 11 -7.81 -2.51 -9.35
CA MET A 11 -8.10 -1.97 -10.67
C MET A 11 -8.36 -3.09 -11.69
N ASP A 12 -9.35 -3.93 -11.41
CA ASP A 12 -9.66 -5.10 -12.24
C ASP A 12 -9.96 -4.74 -13.70
N GLU A 13 -10.58 -3.59 -13.92
CA GLU A 13 -10.92 -3.10 -15.26
C GLU A 13 -9.68 -2.76 -16.10
N MET A 14 -8.52 -2.58 -15.48
CA MET A 14 -7.26 -2.30 -16.18
C MET A 14 -6.41 -3.54 -16.43
N GLU A 15 -6.76 -4.67 -15.84
CA GLU A 15 -5.92 -5.87 -15.85
C GLU A 15 -6.36 -6.95 -16.85
N GLY A 16 -7.42 -6.69 -17.61
CA GLY A 16 -7.88 -7.58 -18.69
C GLY A 16 -8.28 -8.96 -18.21
N LYS A 17 -7.55 -10.00 -18.66
CA LYS A 17 -7.85 -11.40 -18.36
C LYS A 17 -7.19 -11.91 -17.06
N ALA A 18 -6.48 -11.06 -16.34
CA ALA A 18 -5.85 -11.44 -15.08
C ALA A 18 -6.93 -11.77 -14.02
N PRO A 19 -6.58 -12.55 -12.98
CA PRO A 19 -7.49 -12.80 -11.88
C PRO A 19 -8.00 -11.51 -11.23
N SER A 20 -9.26 -11.51 -10.81
CA SER A 20 -9.87 -10.36 -10.13
C SER A 20 -9.25 -10.11 -8.76
N THR A 21 -9.49 -8.93 -8.20
CA THR A 21 -9.12 -8.61 -6.82
C THR A 21 -9.69 -9.63 -5.85
N ALA A 22 -10.96 -9.99 -5.97
CA ALA A 22 -11.60 -10.98 -5.09
C ALA A 22 -10.94 -12.36 -5.19
N GLU A 23 -10.58 -12.80 -6.39
CA GLU A 23 -9.88 -14.08 -6.58
C GLU A 23 -8.49 -14.06 -5.95
N ARG A 24 -7.78 -12.94 -6.06
CA ARG A 24 -6.44 -12.78 -5.46
C ARG A 24 -6.49 -12.77 -3.94
N ILE A 25 -7.49 -12.11 -3.35
CA ILE A 25 -7.70 -12.10 -1.90
C ILE A 25 -8.04 -13.50 -1.40
N ASN A 26 -8.89 -14.23 -2.10
CA ASN A 26 -9.18 -15.62 -1.76
C ASN A 26 -7.93 -16.50 -1.81
N ALA A 27 -7.07 -16.31 -2.79
CA ALA A 27 -5.80 -17.03 -2.90
C ALA A 27 -4.86 -16.69 -1.74
N LEU A 28 -4.78 -15.41 -1.38
CA LEU A 28 -4.00 -14.92 -0.23
C LEU A 28 -4.44 -15.63 1.07
N GLU A 29 -5.73 -15.66 1.34
CA GLU A 29 -6.30 -16.28 2.52
C GLU A 29 -5.98 -17.79 2.59
N ARG A 30 -6.07 -18.47 1.44
CA ARG A 30 -5.73 -19.91 1.36
C ARG A 30 -4.26 -20.17 1.63
N VAL A 31 -3.38 -19.35 1.06
CA VAL A 31 -1.93 -19.49 1.27
C VAL A 31 -1.57 -19.23 2.72
N ARG A 32 -2.19 -18.23 3.33
CA ARG A 32 -1.99 -17.92 4.74
C ARG A 32 -2.48 -19.05 5.65
N ALA A 33 -3.63 -19.63 5.34
CA ALA A 33 -4.17 -20.77 6.08
C ALA A 33 -3.24 -22.00 6.06
N LEU A 34 -2.40 -22.12 5.03
CA LEU A 34 -1.37 -23.14 4.93
C LEU A 34 -0.10 -22.82 5.74
N GLY A 35 -0.06 -21.67 6.42
CA GLY A 35 1.05 -21.29 7.30
C GLY A 35 2.17 -20.52 6.64
N TYR A 36 2.02 -20.10 5.38
CA TYR A 36 3.03 -19.27 4.70
C TYR A 36 2.93 -17.82 5.12
N LYS A 37 4.08 -17.15 5.17
CA LYS A 37 4.12 -15.69 5.25
C LYS A 37 3.72 -15.10 3.92
N THR A 38 3.01 -13.97 3.96
CA THR A 38 2.50 -13.32 2.76
C THR A 38 2.81 -11.83 2.76
N PHE A 39 2.88 -11.25 1.56
CA PHE A 39 2.84 -9.81 1.40
C PHE A 39 1.92 -9.44 0.23
N VAL A 40 1.34 -8.26 0.32
CA VAL A 40 0.55 -7.66 -0.75
C VAL A 40 1.34 -6.49 -1.32
N SER A 41 1.54 -6.50 -2.62
CA SER A 41 2.12 -5.36 -3.35
C SER A 41 1.01 -4.60 -4.04
N MET A 42 0.83 -3.35 -3.64
CA MET A 42 -0.15 -2.43 -4.22
C MET A 42 0.59 -1.35 -4.98
N GLU A 43 0.95 -1.63 -6.22
CA GLU A 43 1.71 -0.74 -7.09
C GLU A 43 1.37 -1.01 -8.56
N PRO A 44 1.04 0.03 -9.33
CA PRO A 44 0.85 1.41 -8.86
C PRO A 44 -0.53 1.63 -8.24
N ILE A 45 -0.61 2.54 -7.27
CA ILE A 45 -1.89 3.05 -6.82
C ILE A 45 -2.38 4.03 -7.89
N VAL A 46 -3.51 3.71 -8.50
CA VAL A 46 -4.12 4.54 -9.54
C VAL A 46 -5.21 5.43 -8.95
N LYS A 47 -6.07 4.84 -8.12
CA LYS A 47 -7.15 5.54 -7.43
C LYS A 47 -7.09 5.21 -5.94
N PHE A 48 -7.05 6.23 -5.09
CA PHE A 48 -6.97 6.04 -3.64
C PHE A 48 -8.19 5.34 -3.06
N CYS A 49 -9.38 5.60 -3.59
CA CYS A 49 -10.59 4.91 -3.13
C CYS A 49 -10.51 3.39 -3.34
N ARG A 50 -9.95 2.94 -4.47
CA ARG A 50 -9.75 1.52 -4.75
C ARG A 50 -8.69 0.91 -3.86
N ALA A 51 -7.58 1.62 -3.64
CA ALA A 51 -6.54 1.20 -2.72
C ALA A 51 -7.08 1.05 -1.30
N LYS A 52 -7.90 1.99 -0.85
CA LYS A 52 -8.54 1.95 0.46
C LYS A 52 -9.45 0.73 0.61
N ASP A 53 -10.25 0.42 -0.40
CA ASP A 53 -11.12 -0.76 -0.39
C ASP A 53 -10.29 -2.06 -0.24
N VAL A 54 -9.19 -2.18 -0.97
CA VAL A 54 -8.29 -3.34 -0.86
C VAL A 54 -7.67 -3.39 0.52
N LEU A 55 -7.21 -2.26 1.07
CA LEU A 55 -6.64 -2.21 2.41
C LEU A 55 -7.62 -2.68 3.47
N MET A 56 -8.89 -2.30 3.36
CA MET A 56 -9.93 -2.76 4.28
C MET A 56 -10.09 -4.28 4.28
N ASP A 57 -9.86 -4.93 3.14
CA ASP A 57 -9.99 -6.37 3.00
C ASP A 57 -8.72 -7.14 3.40
N VAL A 58 -7.53 -6.55 3.25
CA VAL A 58 -6.26 -7.27 3.44
C VAL A 58 -5.51 -6.92 4.73
N MET A 59 -5.82 -5.79 5.39
CA MET A 59 -5.23 -5.45 6.68
C MET A 59 -5.61 -6.52 7.72
N GLY A 60 -4.60 -7.04 8.41
CA GLY A 60 -4.79 -8.16 9.35
C GLY A 60 -4.80 -9.54 8.69
N GLU A 61 -4.87 -9.60 7.35
CA GLU A 61 -4.89 -10.85 6.58
C GLU A 61 -3.57 -11.16 5.87
N THR A 62 -2.58 -10.30 6.02
CA THR A 62 -1.24 -10.46 5.44
C THR A 62 -0.20 -9.91 6.40
N ASP A 63 1.03 -10.39 6.28
CA ASP A 63 2.12 -9.95 7.16
C ASP A 63 2.67 -8.57 6.78
N GLU A 64 2.64 -8.24 5.50
CA GLU A 64 3.19 -6.98 4.99
C GLU A 64 2.38 -6.46 3.81
N ILE A 65 2.23 -5.15 3.74
CA ILE A 65 1.65 -4.46 2.58
C ILE A 65 2.67 -3.42 2.10
N ARG A 66 3.02 -3.52 0.82
CA ARG A 66 3.94 -2.60 0.15
C ARG A 66 3.15 -1.71 -0.79
N LEU A 67 3.26 -0.41 -0.59
CA LEU A 67 2.49 0.59 -1.33
C LEU A 67 3.39 1.43 -2.23
N GLY A 68 2.99 1.61 -3.49
CA GLY A 68 3.71 2.44 -4.45
C GLY A 68 2.76 3.31 -5.28
N LEU A 69 3.17 4.56 -5.52
CA LEU A 69 2.48 5.47 -6.41
C LEU A 69 2.92 5.22 -7.86
N GLN A 70 2.20 5.80 -8.82
CA GLN A 70 2.62 5.78 -10.21
C GLN A 70 3.93 6.55 -10.37
N SER A 71 4.94 5.91 -10.94
CA SER A 71 6.26 6.51 -11.16
C SER A 71 6.47 6.78 -12.66
N PRO A 72 7.10 7.91 -13.04
CA PRO A 72 7.51 9.01 -12.17
C PRO A 72 6.32 9.80 -11.63
N PHE A 73 6.50 10.41 -10.45
CA PHE A 73 5.47 11.24 -9.86
C PHE A 73 5.20 12.47 -10.73
N LYS A 74 3.94 12.71 -11.06
CA LYS A 74 3.49 13.90 -11.77
C LYS A 74 2.52 14.68 -10.89
N LYS A 75 2.72 16.00 -10.79
CA LYS A 75 1.96 16.88 -9.89
C LYS A 75 0.45 16.73 -10.03
N ASP A 76 -0.03 16.54 -11.26
CA ASP A 76 -1.47 16.50 -11.57
C ASP A 76 -2.06 15.09 -11.60
N ARG A 77 -1.27 14.08 -11.23
CA ARG A 77 -1.73 12.68 -11.28
C ARG A 77 -2.65 12.32 -10.13
N TYR A 78 -2.45 12.95 -8.98
CA TYR A 78 -3.26 12.71 -7.78
C TYR A 78 -3.79 14.02 -7.24
N GLU A 79 -5.06 14.03 -6.83
CA GLU A 79 -5.64 15.17 -6.13
C GLU A 79 -5.02 15.29 -4.73
N PRO A 80 -4.50 16.49 -4.34
CA PRO A 80 -3.82 16.63 -3.06
C PRO A 80 -4.67 16.24 -1.85
N ASP A 81 -5.94 16.62 -1.85
CA ASP A 81 -6.85 16.31 -0.73
C ASP A 81 -7.09 14.80 -0.60
N GLU A 82 -7.22 14.11 -1.71
CA GLU A 82 -7.38 12.65 -1.72
C GLU A 82 -6.14 11.94 -1.21
N LEU A 83 -4.96 12.44 -1.59
CA LEU A 83 -3.69 11.91 -1.11
C LEU A 83 -3.56 12.07 0.41
N ILE A 84 -3.88 13.25 0.92
CA ILE A 84 -3.82 13.55 2.36
C ILE A 84 -4.79 12.66 3.12
N GLU A 85 -6.03 12.55 2.67
CA GLU A 85 -7.03 11.68 3.27
C GLU A 85 -6.58 10.21 3.28
N PHE A 86 -5.98 9.76 2.17
CA PHE A 86 -5.44 8.40 2.08
C PHE A 86 -4.31 8.16 3.09
N LEU A 87 -3.38 9.10 3.24
CA LEU A 87 -2.29 9.00 4.21
C LEU A 87 -2.80 8.99 5.65
N GLN A 88 -3.80 9.81 5.97
CA GLN A 88 -4.45 9.80 7.29
C GLN A 88 -5.08 8.44 7.57
N TYR A 89 -5.80 7.89 6.61
CA TYR A 89 -6.39 6.56 6.72
C TYR A 89 -5.31 5.48 6.92
N LEU A 90 -4.25 5.54 6.14
CA LEU A 90 -3.16 4.56 6.18
C LEU A 90 -2.47 4.54 7.56
N VAL A 91 -2.20 5.71 8.11
CA VAL A 91 -1.62 5.84 9.46
C VAL A 91 -2.54 5.24 10.51
N ALA A 92 -3.83 5.58 10.46
CA ALA A 92 -4.81 5.05 11.41
C ALA A 92 -4.96 3.52 11.28
N ALA A 93 -5.03 3.00 10.06
CA ALA A 93 -5.14 1.57 9.81
C ALA A 93 -3.89 0.80 10.28
N SER A 94 -2.70 1.35 10.03
CA SER A 94 -1.44 0.78 10.47
C SER A 94 -1.36 0.67 12.00
N ARG A 95 -1.80 1.69 12.72
CA ARG A 95 -1.83 1.69 14.19
C ARG A 95 -2.87 0.72 14.75
N ALA A 96 -4.02 0.61 14.10
CA ALA A 96 -5.10 -0.27 14.53
C ALA A 96 -4.81 -1.75 14.26
N THR A 97 -3.91 -2.05 13.31
CA THR A 97 -3.62 -3.41 12.85
C THR A 97 -2.11 -3.66 12.85
N PRO A 98 -1.49 -3.75 14.05
CA PRO A 98 -0.02 -3.88 14.16
C PRO A 98 0.52 -5.20 13.63
N GLU A 99 -0.30 -6.22 13.44
CA GLU A 99 0.08 -7.52 12.85
C GLU A 99 0.40 -7.43 11.37
N THR A 100 0.01 -6.35 10.69
CA THR A 100 0.36 -6.10 9.28
C THR A 100 1.31 -4.92 9.20
N GLU A 101 2.53 -5.16 8.73
CA GLU A 101 3.51 -4.11 8.49
C GLU A 101 3.15 -3.35 7.21
N VAL A 102 3.13 -2.03 7.28
CA VAL A 102 2.88 -1.15 6.13
C VAL A 102 4.18 -0.50 5.69
N VAL A 103 4.54 -0.68 4.43
CA VAL A 103 5.79 -0.19 3.85
C VAL A 103 5.50 0.68 2.64
N LEU A 104 6.05 1.89 2.63
CA LEU A 104 5.95 2.78 1.48
C LEU A 104 7.16 2.61 0.56
N LYS A 105 6.92 2.43 -0.73
CA LYS A 105 7.99 2.29 -1.73
C LYS A 105 8.57 3.66 -2.12
N LYS A 106 9.69 3.63 -2.86
CA LYS A 106 10.45 4.84 -3.25
C LYS A 106 9.63 5.92 -3.93
N SER A 107 8.55 5.56 -4.63
CA SER A 107 7.67 6.52 -5.29
C SER A 107 7.02 7.51 -4.31
N PHE A 108 6.99 7.19 -3.02
CA PHE A 108 6.52 8.10 -1.96
C PHE A 108 7.62 9.06 -1.48
N PHE A 109 8.85 8.94 -1.92
CA PHE A 109 9.97 9.79 -1.49
C PHE A 109 10.17 11.05 -2.35
N ASP A 110 9.21 11.43 -3.14
CA ASP A 110 9.31 12.63 -3.97
C ASP A 110 9.11 13.89 -3.11
N GLU A 111 10.04 14.86 -3.24
CA GLU A 111 9.96 16.11 -2.50
C GLU A 111 8.67 16.90 -2.79
N ARG A 112 8.17 16.82 -4.00
CA ARG A 112 6.94 17.51 -4.39
C ARG A 112 5.73 16.94 -3.65
N LEU A 113 5.75 15.63 -3.44
CA LEU A 113 4.76 14.95 -2.63
C LEU A 113 4.85 15.40 -1.17
N TYR A 114 6.06 15.36 -0.60
CA TYR A 114 6.30 15.75 0.78
C TYR A 114 5.83 17.18 1.09
N ARG A 115 6.07 18.12 0.16
CA ARG A 115 5.64 19.51 0.33
C ARG A 115 4.12 19.69 0.34
N GLN A 116 3.37 18.73 -0.21
CA GLN A 116 1.91 18.76 -0.21
C GLN A 116 1.30 18.19 1.07
N ILE A 117 2.10 17.49 1.87
CA ILE A 117 1.63 16.87 3.10
C ILE A 117 1.59 17.91 4.22
N PRO A 118 0.46 18.07 4.94
CA PRO A 118 0.40 18.99 6.08
C PRO A 118 1.42 18.66 7.16
N ALA A 119 1.92 19.68 7.84
CA ALA A 119 2.96 19.51 8.87
C ALA A 119 2.56 18.51 9.97
N TYR A 120 1.29 18.44 10.33
CA TYR A 120 0.81 17.52 11.38
C TYR A 120 0.90 16.04 11.00
N LEU A 121 1.05 15.73 9.71
CA LEU A 121 1.23 14.35 9.22
C LEU A 121 2.69 14.01 8.93
N HIS A 122 3.62 14.96 9.01
CA HIS A 122 5.01 14.73 8.63
C HIS A 122 5.67 13.62 9.47
N ASP A 123 5.46 13.61 10.78
CA ASP A 123 6.09 12.61 11.65
C ASP A 123 5.57 11.20 11.33
N ASP A 124 4.26 11.05 11.18
CA ASP A 124 3.66 9.76 10.84
C ASP A 124 4.09 9.27 9.47
N TYR A 125 4.09 10.17 8.49
CA TYR A 125 4.57 9.87 7.14
C TYR A 125 6.04 9.45 7.15
N MET A 126 6.89 10.19 7.86
CA MET A 126 8.31 9.88 7.95
C MET A 126 8.57 8.56 8.66
N GLN A 127 7.74 8.17 9.61
CA GLN A 127 7.87 6.87 10.26
C GLN A 127 7.65 5.73 9.27
N LEU A 128 6.61 5.78 8.46
CA LEU A 128 6.33 4.78 7.42
C LEU A 128 7.46 4.74 6.37
N VAL A 129 7.96 5.91 5.98
CA VAL A 129 9.08 6.04 5.05
C VAL A 129 10.37 5.47 5.62
N ASN A 130 10.64 5.69 6.92
CA ASN A 130 11.85 5.17 7.57
C ASN A 130 11.84 3.64 7.65
N GLU A 131 10.69 3.02 7.85
CA GLU A 131 10.56 1.56 7.81
C GLU A 131 10.98 1.03 6.44
N LEU A 132 10.57 1.68 5.36
CA LEU A 132 10.99 1.32 4.02
C LEU A 132 12.51 1.41 3.85
N LYS A 133 13.14 2.47 4.35
CA LYS A 133 14.60 2.66 4.26
C LYS A 133 15.39 1.56 4.97
N CYS A 134 14.82 0.95 5.99
CA CYS A 134 15.45 -0.16 6.71
C CYS A 134 15.34 -1.48 5.94
N ASN A 135 14.34 -1.63 5.06
CA ASN A 135 13.99 -2.88 4.41
C ASN A 135 14.43 -2.99 2.94
N GLU A 136 14.77 -1.87 2.29
CA GLU A 136 15.26 -1.87 0.91
C GLU A 136 16.70 -1.36 0.82
N PRO A 137 17.61 -2.12 0.19
CA PRO A 137 18.92 -1.59 -0.17
C PRO A 137 18.75 -0.44 -1.16
N LEU A 138 19.36 0.67 -0.85
CA LEU A 138 19.39 1.85 -1.70
C LEU A 138 20.20 1.58 -2.97
#